data_103e70e34b454483bf19e75d05298ac8
#
_entry.id   103e70e34b454483bf19e75d05298ac8
#
_cell.length_a   1.000
_cell.length_b   1.000
_cell.length_c   1.000
_cell.angle_alpha   90.00
_cell.angle_beta   90.00
_cell.angle_gamma   90.00
#
_symmetry.space_group_name_H-M   'P 1'
#
loop_
_entity.id
_entity.type
_entity.pdbx_description
1 polymer ?
#
loop_
_entity_poly.entity_id
_entity_poly.type
_entity_poly.pdbx_seq_one_letter_code
_entity_poly.pdbx_strand_id
1 'polypeptide(L)'
;MQSDSDSSTDEELLKESLRAEIASALSVLNDRERNVIEAFYGINQPECTMEEIGKKYGLTRERVRQIREKAIRRLKQNTQNKMLKAYLGK
;
A
#
# COMPACT_ATOMS: atom_id res chain seq x y z
N MET A 1 16.75 -22.56 -16.16
CA MET A 1 16.97 -21.27 -16.25
C MET A 1 15.77 -20.36 -16.07
N GLN A 2 14.78 -20.51 -16.87
CA GLN A 2 13.64 -19.63 -16.82
C GLN A 2 12.69 -19.91 -15.70
N SER A 3 12.68 -21.12 -15.17
CA SER A 3 11.71 -21.47 -14.16
C SER A 3 11.78 -20.57 -12.93
N ASP A 4 12.99 -20.27 -12.51
CA ASP A 4 13.15 -19.40 -11.33
C ASP A 4 12.62 -18.00 -11.61
N SER A 5 12.93 -17.48 -12.78
CA SER A 5 12.45 -16.16 -13.17
C SER A 5 10.94 -16.14 -13.23
N ASP A 6 10.36 -17.20 -13.75
CA ASP A 6 8.91 -17.26 -13.88
C ASP A 6 8.21 -17.18 -12.52
N SER A 7 8.73 -17.90 -11.54
CA SER A 7 8.15 -17.86 -10.20
C SER A 7 8.21 -16.47 -9.60
N SER A 8 9.39 -15.84 -9.68
CA SER A 8 9.55 -14.48 -9.16
C SER A 8 8.65 -13.52 -9.91
N THR A 9 8.56 -13.68 -11.22
CA THR A 9 7.76 -12.81 -12.05
C THR A 9 6.29 -12.88 -11.67
N ASP A 10 5.80 -14.07 -11.38
CA ASP A 10 4.40 -14.24 -11.00
C ASP A 10 4.09 -13.50 -9.71
N GLU A 11 4.98 -13.61 -8.72
CA GLU A 11 4.78 -12.90 -7.46
C GLU A 11 4.82 -11.40 -7.65
N GLU A 12 5.76 -10.93 -8.46
CA GLU A 12 5.88 -9.50 -8.71
C GLU A 12 4.69 -8.96 -9.47
N LEU A 13 4.19 -9.74 -10.42
CA LEU A 13 3.01 -9.32 -11.17
C LEU A 13 1.80 -9.22 -10.27
N LEU A 14 1.66 -10.14 -9.32
CA LEU A 14 0.56 -10.07 -8.37
C LEU A 14 0.66 -8.82 -7.51
N LYS A 15 1.86 -8.53 -7.00
CA LYS A 15 2.06 -7.33 -6.19
C LYS A 15 1.77 -6.07 -6.98
N GLU A 16 2.21 -6.03 -8.24
CA GLU A 16 1.94 -4.88 -9.08
C GLU A 16 0.44 -4.71 -9.32
N SER A 17 -0.24 -5.82 -9.54
CA SER A 17 -1.68 -5.78 -9.76
C SER A 17 -2.40 -5.24 -8.52
N LEU A 18 -1.99 -5.69 -7.35
CA LEU A 18 -2.58 -5.22 -6.11
C LEU A 18 -2.29 -3.74 -5.87
N ARG A 19 -1.06 -3.31 -6.17
CA ARG A 19 -0.72 -1.89 -6.02
C ARG A 19 -1.52 -1.03 -6.99
N ALA A 20 -1.74 -1.53 -8.20
CA ALA A 20 -2.55 -0.80 -9.17
C ALA A 20 -3.99 -0.66 -8.69
N GLU A 21 -4.50 -1.71 -8.06
CA GLU A 21 -5.86 -1.66 -7.51
C GLU A 21 -5.95 -0.67 -6.35
N ILE A 22 -4.93 -0.65 -5.50
CA ILE A 22 -4.86 0.35 -4.43
C ILE A 22 -4.84 1.75 -5.02
N ALA A 23 -4.03 1.95 -6.06
CA ALA A 23 -3.94 3.25 -6.71
C ALA A 23 -5.28 3.70 -7.24
N SER A 24 -6.06 2.78 -7.80
CA SER A 24 -7.40 3.10 -8.29
C SER A 24 -8.32 3.52 -7.17
N ALA A 25 -8.12 2.98 -5.98
CA ALA A 25 -9.01 3.23 -4.85
C ALA A 25 -8.59 4.41 -4.00
N LEU A 26 -7.50 5.09 -4.36
CA LEU A 26 -6.98 6.17 -3.52
C LEU A 26 -7.95 7.35 -3.41
N SER A 27 -8.88 7.46 -4.34
CA SER A 27 -9.85 8.57 -4.31
C SER A 27 -10.77 8.53 -3.09
N VAL A 28 -10.89 7.37 -2.43
CA VAL A 28 -11.71 7.29 -1.22
C VAL A 28 -10.97 7.79 0.03
N LEU A 29 -9.70 8.09 -0.12
CA LEU A 29 -8.87 8.54 1.00
C LEU A 29 -8.68 10.04 0.96
N ASN A 30 -8.48 10.65 2.15
CA ASN A 30 -8.11 12.05 2.17
C ASN A 30 -6.63 12.19 1.80
N ASP A 31 -6.16 13.44 1.66
CA ASP A 31 -4.81 13.68 1.18
C ASP A 31 -3.74 13.04 2.07
N ARG A 32 -3.91 13.14 3.38
CA ARG A 32 -2.94 12.58 4.31
C ARG A 32 -2.90 11.06 4.24
N GLU A 33 -4.07 10.45 4.21
CA GLU A 33 -4.18 9.00 4.11
C GLU A 33 -3.58 8.51 2.81
N ARG A 34 -3.86 9.22 1.71
CA ARG A 34 -3.34 8.85 0.42
C ARG A 34 -1.82 8.92 0.40
N ASN A 35 -1.25 10.02 0.93
CA ASN A 35 0.19 10.18 0.95
C ASN A 35 0.87 9.05 1.73
N VAL A 36 0.32 8.67 2.86
CA VAL A 36 0.89 7.60 3.67
C VAL A 36 0.80 6.26 2.94
N ILE A 37 -0.34 5.97 2.34
CA ILE A 37 -0.52 4.70 1.64
C ILE A 37 0.39 4.63 0.42
N GLU A 38 0.48 5.70 -0.36
CA GLU A 38 1.37 5.72 -1.52
C GLU A 38 2.82 5.45 -1.12
N ALA A 39 3.26 6.06 -0.05
CA ALA A 39 4.63 5.89 0.40
C ALA A 39 4.85 4.50 0.99
N PHE A 40 3.89 4.00 1.75
CA PHE A 40 4.06 2.71 2.42
C PHE A 40 4.06 1.55 1.44
N TYR A 41 3.19 1.59 0.43
CA TYR A 41 3.09 0.50 -0.55
C TYR A 41 3.90 0.75 -1.81
N GLY A 42 4.59 1.88 -1.90
CA GLY A 42 5.44 2.16 -3.04
C GLY A 42 4.66 2.43 -4.32
N ILE A 43 3.59 3.19 -4.22
CA ILE A 43 2.77 3.52 -5.39
C ILE A 43 3.34 4.78 -6.01
N ASN A 44 3.88 4.66 -7.23
CA ASN A 44 4.51 5.74 -7.97
C ASN A 44 5.74 6.31 -7.27
N GLN A 45 6.29 5.56 -6.32
CA GLN A 45 7.49 5.98 -5.59
C GLN A 45 8.04 4.77 -4.86
N PRO A 46 9.30 4.79 -4.40
CA PRO A 46 9.85 3.67 -3.64
C PRO A 46 9.12 3.47 -2.32
N GLU A 47 9.04 2.22 -1.88
CA GLU A 47 8.46 1.92 -0.58
C GLU A 47 9.24 2.58 0.54
N CYS A 48 8.53 3.09 1.54
CA CYS A 48 9.11 3.72 2.70
C CYS A 48 8.66 3.02 3.97
N THR A 49 9.54 3.01 4.97
CA THR A 49 9.14 2.54 6.29
C THR A 49 8.27 3.61 6.97
N MET A 50 7.58 3.20 8.03
CA MET A 50 6.77 4.17 8.78
C MET A 50 7.63 5.30 9.33
N GLU A 51 8.87 4.98 9.72
CA GLU A 51 9.79 6.00 10.21
C GLU A 51 10.16 7.00 9.13
N GLU A 52 10.44 6.50 7.93
CA GLU A 52 10.76 7.36 6.79
C GLU A 52 9.58 8.24 6.41
N ILE A 53 8.39 7.69 6.44
CA ILE A 53 7.18 8.45 6.14
C ILE A 53 6.99 9.55 7.17
N GLY A 54 7.23 9.22 8.46
CA GLY A 54 7.14 10.21 9.51
C GLY A 54 8.07 11.38 9.29
N LYS A 55 9.31 11.09 8.90
CA LYS A 55 10.27 12.15 8.62
C LYS A 55 9.86 12.99 7.42
N LYS A 56 9.34 12.33 6.39
CA LYS A 56 8.96 13.02 5.15
C LYS A 56 7.82 14.00 5.38
N TYR A 57 6.86 13.63 6.22
CA TYR A 57 5.66 14.44 6.40
C TYR A 57 5.57 15.12 7.77
N GLY A 58 6.66 15.05 8.56
CA GLY A 58 6.68 15.69 9.86
C GLY A 58 5.75 15.06 10.88
N LEU A 59 5.66 13.73 10.86
CA LEU A 59 4.78 12.99 11.74
C LEU A 59 5.57 12.01 12.59
N THR A 60 5.02 11.65 13.75
CA THR A 60 5.61 10.59 14.55
C THR A 60 5.30 9.25 13.90
N ARG A 61 6.11 8.23 14.23
CA ARG A 61 5.88 6.89 13.72
C ARG A 61 4.49 6.38 14.12
N GLU A 62 4.09 6.66 15.36
CA GLU A 62 2.78 6.21 15.86
C GLU A 62 1.65 6.88 15.08
N ARG A 63 1.81 8.17 14.77
CA ARG A 63 0.79 8.86 13.99
C ARG A 63 0.68 8.26 12.58
N VAL A 64 1.84 7.94 11.97
CA VAL A 64 1.84 7.31 10.66
C VAL A 64 1.09 5.97 10.72
N ARG A 65 1.35 5.19 11.78
CA ARG A 65 0.69 3.90 11.95
C ARG A 65 -0.83 4.07 12.04
N GLN A 66 -1.29 5.05 12.81
CA GLN A 66 -2.72 5.32 12.95
C GLN A 66 -3.35 5.70 11.63
N ILE A 67 -2.68 6.57 10.88
CA ILE A 67 -3.18 7.01 9.59
C ILE A 67 -3.25 5.84 8.63
N ARG A 68 -2.20 5.01 8.61
CA ARG A 68 -2.16 3.84 7.74
C ARG A 68 -3.30 2.88 8.06
N GLU A 69 -3.54 2.60 9.34
CA GLU A 69 -4.59 1.68 9.72
C GLU A 69 -5.96 2.18 9.32
N LYS A 70 -6.20 3.47 9.50
CA LYS A 70 -7.47 4.05 9.11
C LYS A 70 -7.65 3.99 7.60
N ALA A 71 -6.60 4.30 6.86
CA ALA A 71 -6.64 4.25 5.41
C ALA A 71 -6.90 2.82 4.92
N ILE A 72 -6.22 1.84 5.51
CA ILE A 72 -6.41 0.45 5.14
C ILE A 72 -7.86 0.02 5.39
N ARG A 73 -8.42 0.43 6.51
CA ARG A 73 -9.80 0.11 6.81
C ARG A 73 -10.75 0.65 5.75
N ARG A 74 -10.53 1.88 5.31
CA ARG A 74 -11.36 2.47 4.27
C ARG A 74 -11.19 1.73 2.95
N LEU A 75 -9.97 1.37 2.61
CA LEU A 75 -9.73 0.62 1.38
C LEU A 75 -10.41 -0.74 1.40
N LYS A 76 -10.34 -1.43 2.53
CA LYS A 76 -11.00 -2.74 2.65
C LYS A 76 -12.50 -2.62 2.49
N GLN A 77 -13.09 -1.58 3.00
CA GLN A 77 -14.54 -1.37 2.89
C GLN A 77 -14.95 -1.07 1.45
N ASN A 78 -14.04 -0.58 0.64
CA ASN A 78 -14.34 -0.19 -0.73
C ASN A 78 -13.88 -1.18 -1.77
N THR A 79 -13.46 -2.38 -1.37
CA THR A 79 -13.05 -3.40 -2.34
C THR A 79 -13.77 -4.70 -2.05
N GLN A 80 -14.03 -5.45 -3.12
CA GLN A 80 -14.59 -6.79 -3.02
C GLN A 80 -13.51 -7.85 -3.21
N ASN A 81 -12.31 -7.42 -3.57
CA ASN A 81 -11.22 -8.34 -3.90
C ASN A 81 -10.64 -8.94 -2.62
N LYS A 82 -10.85 -10.25 -2.44
CA LYS A 82 -10.37 -10.93 -1.25
C LYS A 82 -8.85 -10.94 -1.15
N MET A 83 -8.17 -11.03 -2.28
CA MET A 83 -6.71 -11.02 -2.28
C MET A 83 -6.19 -9.66 -1.83
N LEU A 84 -6.84 -8.58 -2.27
CA LEU A 84 -6.45 -7.25 -1.84
C LEU A 84 -6.70 -7.07 -0.35
N LYS A 85 -7.82 -7.53 0.15
CA LYS A 85 -8.11 -7.45 1.57
C LYS A 85 -7.05 -8.18 2.40
N ALA A 86 -6.62 -9.35 1.94
CA ALA A 86 -5.57 -10.11 2.63
C ALA A 86 -4.25 -9.38 2.58
N TYR A 87 -3.92 -8.79 1.42
CA TYR A 87 -2.68 -8.03 1.25
C TYR A 87 -2.65 -6.82 2.20
N LEU A 88 -3.77 -6.11 2.29
CA LEU A 88 -3.86 -4.93 3.16
C LEU A 88 -3.86 -5.30 4.65
N GLY A 89 -4.28 -6.51 4.97
CA GLY A 89 -4.36 -6.94 6.35
C GLY A 89 -3.05 -7.35 6.98
N LYS A 90 -1.99 -7.40 6.21
CA LYS A 90 -0.69 -7.81 6.74
C LYS A 90 0.02 -6.69 7.48
#